data_fa14bf19c266532b0f5e9dde4402556d
#
_entry.id   fa14bf19c266532b0f5e9dde4402556d
#
_cell.length_a   1.000
_cell.length_b   1.000
_cell.length_c   1.000
_cell.angle_alpha   90.00
_cell.angle_beta   90.00
_cell.angle_gamma   90.00
#
_symmetry.space_group_name_H-M   'P 1'
#
loop_
_entity.id
_entity.type
_entity.pdbx_description
1 polymer ?
#
loop_
_entity_poly.entity_id
_entity_poly.type
_entity_poly.pdbx_seq_one_letter_code
_entity_poly.pdbx_strand_id
1 'polypeptide(L)'
;MKKIIYYILFFNTIFSYAQTKVGDVAFNDVAVFDDRELMLNGAGAREKMYAMALYLDFEVDGVEDGVMVAEKDVTMAITIKISSSITDAEFKSIIRNGLERATDGNSYLLENQTRDFLNLFTHQVSKFAIFKILYTKGGKLTLYKGNKLLGTINSKEFKKALFKIWIGENPVDVQLKEELLASYEPNPILGRWKTYDKKTGVAISIVQLYIIENKVYGVIQRMMRISERDAICYECEGEDKNQNVEGLVVVKGLALKENRYVNGKFTDIKSGKVSSCQMWIDKDDNDVLNVKYKGGGGAHEWRRIKDKK
;
A
#
# COMPACT_ATOMS: atom_id res chain seq x y z
N MET A 1 47.30 1.39 24.32
CA MET A 1 45.97 0.77 24.35
C MET A 1 45.07 1.51 23.35
N LYS A 2 44.84 0.92 22.18
CA LYS A 2 43.98 1.54 21.13
C LYS A 2 42.54 1.13 21.46
N LYS A 3 41.67 2.11 21.76
CA LYS A 3 40.22 1.91 21.89
C LYS A 3 39.61 1.75 20.49
N ILE A 4 39.11 0.58 20.18
CA ILE A 4 38.32 0.31 18.96
C ILE A 4 36.90 0.75 19.28
N ILE A 5 36.41 1.80 18.62
CA ILE A 5 35.04 2.28 18.70
C ILE A 5 34.26 1.50 17.63
N TYR A 6 33.39 0.62 18.07
CA TYR A 6 32.41 -0.05 17.17
C TYR A 6 31.27 0.94 16.85
N TYR A 7 31.22 1.40 15.60
CA TYR A 7 30.03 2.07 15.09
C TYR A 7 28.99 0.99 14.76
N ILE A 8 27.96 0.90 15.58
CA ILE A 8 26.76 0.13 15.25
C ILE A 8 25.95 0.97 14.25
N LEU A 9 26.08 0.66 12.97
CA LEU A 9 25.19 1.18 11.92
C LEU A 9 23.82 0.52 12.10
N PHE A 10 22.88 1.27 12.67
CA PHE A 10 21.46 0.91 12.60
C PHE A 10 21.02 1.04 11.12
N PHE A 11 20.95 -0.08 10.42
CA PHE A 11 20.25 -0.16 9.13
C PHE A 11 18.76 0.00 9.41
N ASN A 12 18.23 1.21 9.23
CA ASN A 12 16.80 1.42 9.07
C ASN A 12 16.42 0.81 7.72
N THR A 13 15.86 -0.39 7.73
CA THR A 13 15.18 -0.96 6.55
C THR A 13 13.97 -0.09 6.25
N ILE A 14 14.11 0.82 5.29
CA ILE A 14 12.97 1.57 4.75
C ILE A 14 12.17 0.56 3.93
N PHE A 15 11.08 0.06 4.50
CA PHE A 15 10.09 -0.70 3.76
C PHE A 15 9.43 0.27 2.76
N SER A 16 9.78 0.16 1.48
CA SER A 16 9.10 0.87 0.42
C SER A 16 7.87 0.06 0.01
N TYR A 17 6.69 0.54 0.36
CA TYR A 17 5.43 -0.03 -0.11
C TYR A 17 5.19 0.36 -1.57
N ALA A 18 4.51 -0.51 -2.34
CA ALA A 18 3.98 -0.15 -3.64
C ALA A 18 3.06 1.08 -3.51
N GLN A 19 2.96 1.87 -4.58
CA GLN A 19 2.19 3.12 -4.56
C GLN A 19 1.24 3.20 -5.74
N THR A 20 -0.01 3.52 -5.45
CA THR A 20 -1.02 3.88 -6.44
C THR A 20 -0.96 5.38 -6.70
N LYS A 21 -0.89 5.78 -7.98
CA LYS A 21 -0.85 7.18 -8.40
C LYS A 21 -2.22 7.65 -8.88
N VAL A 22 -2.62 8.81 -8.39
CA VAL A 22 -3.80 9.57 -8.84
C VAL A 22 -3.30 10.93 -9.33
N GLY A 23 -3.12 11.10 -10.63
CA GLY A 23 -2.39 12.21 -11.20
C GLY A 23 -0.95 12.27 -10.66
N ASP A 24 -0.55 13.40 -10.08
CA ASP A 24 0.78 13.59 -9.48
C ASP A 24 0.84 13.16 -8.01
N VAL A 25 -0.25 12.65 -7.44
CA VAL A 25 -0.34 12.27 -6.03
C VAL A 25 -0.19 10.75 -5.89
N ALA A 26 0.75 10.30 -5.05
CA ALA A 26 0.95 8.88 -4.78
C ALA A 26 0.38 8.49 -3.40
N PHE A 27 -0.22 7.30 -3.31
CA PHE A 27 -0.69 6.67 -2.08
C PHE A 27 -0.03 5.30 -1.94
N ASN A 28 0.40 4.96 -0.74
CA ASN A 28 0.97 3.63 -0.48
C ASN A 28 -0.13 2.58 -0.53
N ASP A 29 0.15 1.42 -1.11
CA ASP A 29 -0.81 0.31 -1.20
C ASP A 29 -1.09 -0.32 0.18
N VAL A 30 -0.11 -0.22 1.09
CA VAL A 30 -0.28 -0.49 2.52
C VAL A 30 0.13 0.74 3.30
N ALA A 31 -0.71 1.21 4.20
CA ALA A 31 -0.43 2.38 5.03
C ALA A 31 -0.59 2.04 6.51
N VAL A 32 0.34 2.58 7.33
CA VAL A 32 0.29 2.44 8.79
C VAL A 32 -0.47 3.61 9.39
N PHE A 33 -1.48 3.29 10.18
CA PHE A 33 -2.27 4.23 10.97
C PHE A 33 -2.19 3.81 12.44
N ASP A 34 -1.58 4.63 13.29
CA ASP A 34 -1.09 4.24 14.60
C ASP A 34 -0.19 2.98 14.46
N ASP A 35 -0.55 1.87 15.07
CA ASP A 35 0.21 0.61 14.98
C ASP A 35 -0.47 -0.43 14.06
N ARG A 36 -1.36 0.01 13.15
CA ARG A 36 -2.19 -0.86 12.31
C ARG A 36 -1.86 -0.66 10.85
N GLU A 37 -1.60 -1.75 10.16
CA GLU A 37 -1.50 -1.77 8.71
C GLU A 37 -2.90 -1.91 8.10
N LEU A 38 -3.25 -1.03 7.17
CA LEU A 38 -4.47 -1.08 6.38
C LEU A 38 -4.11 -1.16 4.90
N MET A 39 -4.88 -1.90 4.14
CA MET A 39 -4.71 -2.05 2.70
C MET A 39 -5.48 -0.96 1.96
N LEU A 40 -4.90 -0.44 0.89
CA LEU A 40 -5.57 0.47 -0.02
C LEU A 40 -6.73 -0.27 -0.71
N ASN A 41 -7.96 0.26 -0.58
CA ASN A 41 -9.10 -0.24 -1.34
C ASN A 41 -9.22 0.47 -2.69
N GLY A 42 -9.06 1.79 -2.70
CA GLY A 42 -9.08 2.58 -3.91
C GLY A 42 -8.62 4.01 -3.64
N ALA A 43 -8.29 4.72 -4.72
CA ALA A 43 -7.85 6.10 -4.64
C ALA A 43 -8.32 6.89 -5.86
N GLY A 44 -8.70 8.15 -5.63
CA GLY A 44 -9.18 9.04 -6.67
C GLY A 44 -8.95 10.51 -6.33
N ALA A 45 -9.38 11.40 -7.22
CA ALA A 45 -9.26 12.83 -7.01
C ALA A 45 -10.58 13.55 -7.32
N ARG A 46 -10.87 14.59 -6.54
CA ARG A 46 -11.94 15.53 -6.83
C ARG A 46 -11.38 16.75 -7.52
N GLU A 47 -11.58 16.84 -8.84
CA GLU A 47 -11.04 17.91 -9.68
C GLU A 47 -9.53 18.13 -9.40
N LYS A 48 -9.13 19.41 -9.19
CA LYS A 48 -7.78 19.77 -8.76
C LYS A 48 -7.70 20.12 -7.28
N MET A 49 -8.74 19.83 -6.50
CA MET A 49 -8.86 20.28 -5.10
C MET A 49 -8.09 19.37 -4.14
N TYR A 50 -8.37 18.09 -4.19
CA TYR A 50 -7.70 17.10 -3.37
C TYR A 50 -7.70 15.71 -4.02
N ALA A 51 -6.73 14.90 -3.67
CA ALA A 51 -6.74 13.46 -3.91
C ALA A 51 -7.04 12.72 -2.60
N MET A 52 -7.67 11.57 -2.71
CA MET A 52 -8.14 10.78 -1.57
C MET A 52 -7.86 9.30 -1.78
N ALA A 53 -7.62 8.58 -0.69
CA ALA A 53 -7.49 7.13 -0.67
C ALA A 53 -8.29 6.54 0.50
N LEU A 54 -8.99 5.45 0.22
CA LEU A 54 -9.72 4.64 1.21
C LEU A 54 -8.87 3.42 1.55
N TYR A 55 -8.69 3.17 2.85
CA TYR A 55 -7.93 2.04 3.40
C TYR A 55 -8.83 1.19 4.30
N LEU A 56 -8.76 -0.12 4.14
CA LEU A 56 -9.58 -1.08 4.87
C LEU A 56 -8.71 -2.15 5.52
N ASP A 57 -9.20 -2.78 6.60
CA ASP A 57 -8.57 -3.95 7.24
C ASP A 57 -9.18 -5.28 6.76
N PHE A 58 -10.01 -5.23 5.71
CA PHE A 58 -10.68 -6.37 5.10
C PHE A 58 -10.71 -6.22 3.58
N GLU A 59 -10.72 -7.35 2.88
CA GLU A 59 -10.92 -7.37 1.44
C GLU A 59 -12.40 -7.13 1.13
N VAL A 60 -12.67 -6.26 0.14
CA VAL A 60 -14.00 -6.08 -0.44
C VAL A 60 -14.08 -7.00 -1.66
N ASP A 61 -14.86 -8.07 -1.58
CA ASP A 61 -15.11 -8.96 -2.70
C ASP A 61 -16.13 -8.32 -3.67
N GLY A 62 -15.62 -7.74 -4.75
CA GLY A 62 -16.43 -7.09 -5.77
C GLY A 62 -16.83 -5.65 -5.41
N VAL A 63 -17.80 -5.11 -6.15
CA VAL A 63 -18.36 -3.78 -5.89
C VAL A 63 -19.33 -3.88 -4.72
N GLU A 64 -18.83 -3.93 -3.48
CA GLU A 64 -19.68 -3.72 -2.32
C GLU A 64 -20.27 -2.31 -2.38
N ASP A 65 -21.56 -2.18 -2.07
CA ASP A 65 -22.17 -0.87 -1.91
C ASP A 65 -21.40 -0.07 -0.84
N GLY A 66 -20.94 1.11 -1.21
CA GLY A 66 -20.21 1.99 -0.31
C GLY A 66 -20.99 2.34 0.97
N VAL A 67 -22.32 2.30 0.94
CA VAL A 67 -23.18 2.42 2.12
C VAL A 67 -22.88 1.28 3.09
N MET A 68 -22.81 0.05 2.62
CA MET A 68 -22.50 -1.11 3.46
C MET A 68 -21.09 -1.00 4.06
N VAL A 69 -20.10 -0.55 3.29
CA VAL A 69 -18.73 -0.30 3.80
C VAL A 69 -18.76 0.75 4.91
N ALA A 70 -19.46 1.87 4.68
CA ALA A 70 -19.57 2.95 5.67
C ALA A 70 -20.29 2.51 6.97
N GLU A 71 -21.23 1.57 6.89
CA GLU A 71 -21.98 1.05 8.06
C GLU A 71 -21.18 0.05 8.91
N LYS A 72 -20.18 -0.64 8.35
CA LYS A 72 -19.40 -1.65 9.09
C LYS A 72 -18.67 -1.04 10.28
N ASP A 73 -18.73 -1.69 11.44
CA ASP A 73 -17.95 -1.36 12.64
C ASP A 73 -16.60 -2.08 12.62
N VAL A 74 -15.78 -1.75 11.64
CA VAL A 74 -14.43 -2.29 11.40
C VAL A 74 -13.43 -1.16 11.27
N THR A 75 -12.16 -1.44 11.50
CA THR A 75 -11.11 -0.43 11.34
C THR A 75 -10.96 -0.05 9.88
N MET A 76 -10.99 1.24 9.59
CA MET A 76 -10.81 1.79 8.25
C MET A 76 -10.26 3.21 8.30
N ALA A 77 -9.66 3.67 7.22
CA ALA A 77 -9.12 5.02 7.17
C ALA A 77 -9.31 5.70 5.82
N ILE A 78 -9.30 7.02 5.84
CA ILE A 78 -9.25 7.88 4.67
C ILE A 78 -8.00 8.75 4.79
N THR A 79 -7.22 8.82 3.71
CA THR A 79 -6.16 9.83 3.55
C THR A 79 -6.59 10.86 2.52
N ILE A 80 -6.52 12.15 2.86
CA ILE A 80 -6.83 13.28 1.99
C ILE A 80 -5.56 14.10 1.78
N LYS A 81 -5.16 14.31 0.53
CA LYS A 81 -4.01 15.15 0.15
C LYS A 81 -4.51 16.37 -0.62
N ILE A 82 -4.33 17.55 -0.05
CA ILE A 82 -4.79 18.82 -0.63
C ILE A 82 -3.88 19.18 -1.82
N SER A 83 -4.45 19.30 -3.01
CA SER A 83 -3.71 19.56 -4.25
C SER A 83 -3.67 21.04 -4.64
N SER A 84 -4.65 21.85 -4.20
CA SER A 84 -4.75 23.28 -4.51
C SER A 84 -4.80 24.15 -3.27
N SER A 85 -4.75 25.48 -3.47
CA SER A 85 -5.01 26.43 -2.39
C SER A 85 -6.51 26.51 -2.14
N ILE A 86 -6.98 25.79 -1.13
CA ILE A 86 -8.37 25.83 -0.64
C ILE A 86 -8.32 26.34 0.80
N THR A 87 -9.27 27.16 1.16
CA THR A 87 -9.38 27.74 2.50
C THR A 87 -9.99 26.75 3.49
N ASP A 88 -9.75 26.96 4.79
CA ASP A 88 -10.42 26.22 5.86
C ASP A 88 -11.95 26.29 5.71
N ALA A 89 -12.50 27.46 5.35
CA ALA A 89 -13.93 27.66 5.19
C ALA A 89 -14.51 26.82 4.03
N GLU A 90 -13.84 26.82 2.88
CA GLU A 90 -14.25 26.01 1.73
C GLU A 90 -14.19 24.52 2.05
N PHE A 91 -13.11 24.05 2.68
CA PHE A 91 -12.99 22.65 3.07
C PHE A 91 -14.06 22.24 4.09
N LYS A 92 -14.29 23.05 5.11
CA LYS A 92 -15.37 22.84 6.10
C LYS A 92 -16.75 22.82 5.46
N SER A 93 -16.99 23.69 4.46
CA SER A 93 -18.24 23.69 3.71
C SER A 93 -18.46 22.41 2.91
N ILE A 94 -17.41 21.85 2.29
CA ILE A 94 -17.49 20.55 1.60
C ILE A 94 -17.93 19.45 2.57
N ILE A 95 -17.31 19.39 3.76
CA ILE A 95 -17.66 18.39 4.78
C ILE A 95 -19.10 18.59 5.27
N ARG A 96 -19.51 19.84 5.60
CA ARG A 96 -20.85 20.12 6.10
C ARG A 96 -21.93 19.79 5.07
N ASN A 97 -21.75 20.23 3.82
CA ASN A 97 -22.68 19.92 2.73
C ASN A 97 -22.72 18.41 2.43
N GLY A 98 -21.57 17.76 2.55
CA GLY A 98 -21.46 16.30 2.40
C GLY A 98 -22.23 15.56 3.50
N LEU A 99 -22.14 15.99 4.75
CA LEU A 99 -22.89 15.41 5.87
C LEU A 99 -24.41 15.60 5.68
N GLU A 100 -24.85 16.78 5.23
CA GLU A 100 -26.26 17.04 4.92
C GLU A 100 -26.81 16.05 3.91
N ARG A 101 -26.05 15.81 2.81
CA ARG A 101 -26.41 14.82 1.78
C ARG A 101 -26.34 13.39 2.30
N ALA A 102 -25.31 13.04 3.07
CA ALA A 102 -25.08 11.70 3.60
C ALA A 102 -26.11 11.27 4.66
N THR A 103 -26.87 12.22 5.22
CA THR A 103 -27.89 12.02 6.24
C THR A 103 -29.30 12.37 5.76
N ASP A 104 -29.48 12.57 4.46
CA ASP A 104 -30.76 12.93 3.84
C ASP A 104 -31.46 14.10 4.56
N GLY A 105 -30.67 15.17 4.85
CA GLY A 105 -31.17 16.38 5.54
C GLY A 105 -31.23 16.31 7.05
N ASN A 106 -30.76 15.22 7.67
CA ASN A 106 -30.79 15.02 9.12
C ASN A 106 -29.44 15.28 9.81
N SER A 107 -28.54 16.06 9.18
CA SER A 107 -27.21 16.34 9.74
C SER A 107 -27.26 17.06 11.11
N TYR A 108 -28.36 17.75 11.42
CA TYR A 108 -28.58 18.41 12.70
C TYR A 108 -28.52 17.45 13.92
N LEU A 109 -28.82 16.15 13.72
CA LEU A 109 -28.70 15.13 14.77
C LEU A 109 -27.23 14.88 15.17
N LEU A 110 -26.28 15.28 14.33
CA LEU A 110 -24.85 15.12 14.53
C LEU A 110 -24.11 16.47 14.70
N GLU A 111 -24.86 17.57 14.99
CA GLU A 111 -24.29 18.93 14.97
C GLU A 111 -23.13 19.10 15.98
N ASN A 112 -23.21 18.51 17.16
CA ASN A 112 -22.13 18.57 18.15
C ASN A 112 -20.85 17.91 17.62
N GLN A 113 -20.95 16.69 17.10
CA GLN A 113 -19.81 15.95 16.53
C GLN A 113 -19.28 16.65 15.28
N THR A 114 -20.17 17.19 14.45
CA THR A 114 -19.82 17.96 13.24
C THR A 114 -19.01 19.22 13.61
N ARG A 115 -19.50 20.00 14.55
CA ARG A 115 -18.82 21.21 15.05
C ARG A 115 -17.45 20.85 15.61
N ASP A 116 -17.38 19.85 16.49
CA ASP A 116 -16.13 19.45 17.14
C ASP A 116 -15.12 18.94 16.11
N PHE A 117 -15.55 18.12 15.13
CA PHE A 117 -14.72 17.65 14.04
C PHE A 117 -14.22 18.78 13.14
N LEU A 118 -15.09 19.70 12.73
CA LEU A 118 -14.71 20.83 11.87
C LEU A 118 -13.75 21.81 12.57
N ASN A 119 -13.83 21.95 13.89
CA ASN A 119 -12.91 22.76 14.66
C ASN A 119 -11.47 22.25 14.62
N LEU A 120 -11.26 20.94 14.42
CA LEU A 120 -9.93 20.34 14.27
C LEU A 120 -9.20 20.82 13.02
N PHE A 121 -9.92 21.33 12.00
CA PHE A 121 -9.34 21.86 10.77
C PHE A 121 -9.01 23.35 10.84
N THR A 122 -9.33 24.04 11.93
CA THR A 122 -9.11 25.49 12.04
C THR A 122 -7.63 25.84 11.89
N HIS A 123 -7.29 26.65 10.88
CA HIS A 123 -5.92 27.01 10.47
C HIS A 123 -5.03 25.82 10.09
N GLN A 124 -5.64 24.70 9.69
CA GLN A 124 -4.90 23.50 9.33
C GLN A 124 -4.86 23.21 7.82
N VAL A 125 -5.88 23.67 7.07
CA VAL A 125 -5.99 23.42 5.63
C VAL A 125 -5.02 24.33 4.87
N SER A 126 -4.18 23.73 4.04
CA SER A 126 -3.23 24.41 3.17
C SER A 126 -2.84 23.50 2.01
N LYS A 127 -2.35 24.08 0.93
CA LYS A 127 -1.81 23.31 -0.19
C LYS A 127 -0.75 22.32 0.30
N PHE A 128 -0.81 21.08 -0.19
CA PHE A 128 0.02 19.94 0.20
C PHE A 128 -0.21 19.42 1.62
N ALA A 129 -1.20 19.93 2.37
CA ALA A 129 -1.58 19.32 3.64
C ALA A 129 -2.09 17.89 3.42
N ILE A 130 -1.70 16.99 4.31
CA ILE A 130 -2.14 15.60 4.33
C ILE A 130 -2.94 15.40 5.59
N PHE A 131 -4.21 15.04 5.45
CA PHE A 131 -5.08 14.64 6.56
C PHE A 131 -5.30 13.13 6.51
N LYS A 132 -5.29 12.50 7.70
CA LYS A 132 -5.62 11.09 7.86
C LYS A 132 -6.78 10.99 8.84
N ILE A 133 -7.84 10.33 8.46
CA ILE A 133 -9.03 10.06 9.28
C ILE A 133 -9.02 8.56 9.53
N LEU A 134 -8.69 8.15 10.74
CA LEU A 134 -8.69 6.75 11.16
C LEU A 134 -9.93 6.48 12.00
N TYR A 135 -10.73 5.51 11.61
CA TYR A 135 -11.75 4.91 12.45
C TYR A 135 -11.25 3.60 13.02
N THR A 136 -11.28 3.46 14.33
CA THR A 136 -11.00 2.21 15.04
C THR A 136 -12.30 1.56 15.47
N LYS A 137 -12.44 0.26 15.20
CA LYS A 137 -13.60 -0.54 15.66
C LYS A 137 -13.96 -0.20 17.11
N GLY A 138 -15.24 0.06 17.35
CA GLY A 138 -15.75 0.44 18.67
C GLY A 138 -16.14 1.91 18.79
N GLY A 139 -15.95 2.76 17.74
CA GLY A 139 -16.52 4.11 17.69
C GLY A 139 -15.52 5.27 17.77
N LYS A 140 -14.20 5.01 17.82
CA LYS A 140 -13.19 6.04 17.90
C LYS A 140 -12.76 6.50 16.49
N LEU A 141 -13.01 7.76 16.16
CA LEU A 141 -12.57 8.42 14.93
C LEU A 141 -11.49 9.44 15.26
N THR A 142 -10.31 9.29 14.71
CA THR A 142 -9.13 10.10 15.01
C THR A 142 -8.68 10.85 13.76
N LEU A 143 -8.42 12.15 13.89
CA LEU A 143 -7.91 13.00 12.82
C LEU A 143 -6.45 13.36 13.06
N TYR A 144 -5.64 13.19 12.00
CA TYR A 144 -4.24 13.61 11.97
C TYR A 144 -3.99 14.60 10.82
N LYS A 145 -3.01 15.48 11.00
CA LYS A 145 -2.34 16.23 9.92
C LYS A 145 -0.90 15.72 9.79
N GLY A 146 -0.59 15.06 8.68
CA GLY A 146 0.63 14.25 8.59
C GLY A 146 0.63 13.15 9.67
N ASN A 147 1.58 13.24 10.59
CA ASN A 147 1.67 12.35 11.77
C ASN A 147 1.24 13.05 13.07
N LYS A 148 0.82 14.32 13.01
CA LYS A 148 0.38 15.06 14.20
C LYS A 148 -1.09 14.77 14.47
N LEU A 149 -1.41 14.28 15.66
CA LEU A 149 -2.77 14.13 16.16
C LEU A 149 -3.41 15.51 16.31
N LEU A 150 -4.59 15.71 15.71
CA LEU A 150 -5.40 16.92 15.87
C LEU A 150 -6.51 16.72 16.89
N GLY A 151 -7.15 15.56 16.93
CA GLY A 151 -8.20 15.26 17.87
C GLY A 151 -8.96 13.98 17.56
N THR A 152 -9.97 13.69 18.39
CA THR A 152 -10.75 12.45 18.34
C THR A 152 -12.23 12.74 18.56
N ILE A 153 -13.10 12.06 17.80
CA ILE A 153 -14.56 12.06 17.95
C ILE A 153 -15.00 10.64 18.26
N ASN A 154 -15.73 10.45 19.36
CA ASN A 154 -16.24 9.13 19.77
C ASN A 154 -17.71 9.01 19.36
N SER A 155 -17.99 8.59 18.14
CA SER A 155 -19.35 8.38 17.63
C SER A 155 -19.33 7.48 16.40
N LYS A 156 -19.98 6.32 16.51
CA LYS A 156 -20.21 5.42 15.37
C LYS A 156 -21.11 6.06 14.32
N GLU A 157 -22.14 6.75 14.75
CA GLU A 157 -23.09 7.38 13.83
C GLU A 157 -22.45 8.53 13.05
N PHE A 158 -21.62 9.33 13.72
CA PHE A 158 -20.85 10.37 13.02
C PHE A 158 -19.86 9.77 12.02
N LYS A 159 -19.18 8.66 12.37
CA LYS A 159 -18.29 7.95 11.44
C LYS A 159 -19.05 7.49 10.20
N LYS A 160 -20.22 6.85 10.36
CA LYS A 160 -21.03 6.38 9.24
C LYS A 160 -21.38 7.54 8.29
N ALA A 161 -21.91 8.63 8.83
CA ALA A 161 -22.25 9.81 8.07
C ALA A 161 -21.00 10.44 7.37
N LEU A 162 -19.88 10.53 8.08
CA LEU A 162 -18.65 11.08 7.54
C LEU A 162 -18.11 10.27 6.34
N PHE A 163 -18.07 8.94 6.44
CA PHE A 163 -17.62 8.10 5.33
C PHE A 163 -18.61 8.12 4.16
N LYS A 164 -19.91 8.19 4.43
CA LYS A 164 -20.96 8.32 3.39
C LYS A 164 -20.83 9.60 2.55
N ILE A 165 -20.14 10.64 3.02
CA ILE A 165 -19.84 11.83 2.22
C ILE A 165 -19.23 11.44 0.86
N TRP A 166 -18.33 10.45 0.87
CA TRP A 166 -17.58 10.05 -0.32
C TRP A 166 -18.05 8.73 -0.91
N ILE A 167 -18.45 7.76 -0.08
CA ILE A 167 -18.81 6.41 -0.54
C ILE A 167 -20.27 6.03 -0.31
N GLY A 168 -21.09 6.97 0.16
CA GLY A 168 -22.53 6.77 0.42
C GLY A 168 -23.39 6.74 -0.85
N GLU A 169 -24.71 6.74 -0.63
CA GLU A 169 -25.72 6.75 -1.70
C GLU A 169 -25.70 8.08 -2.49
N ASN A 170 -25.59 9.21 -1.74
CA ASN A 170 -25.55 10.57 -2.29
C ASN A 170 -24.15 11.21 -2.09
N PRO A 171 -23.09 10.72 -2.76
CA PRO A 171 -21.74 11.19 -2.51
C PRO A 171 -21.55 12.62 -3.03
N VAL A 172 -20.51 13.32 -2.53
CA VAL A 172 -20.14 14.64 -3.06
C VAL A 172 -19.60 14.58 -4.49
N ASP A 173 -19.13 13.41 -4.93
CA ASP A 173 -18.60 13.17 -6.25
C ASP A 173 -18.75 11.67 -6.58
N VAL A 174 -19.50 11.38 -7.65
CA VAL A 174 -19.82 9.99 -8.06
C VAL A 174 -18.58 9.29 -8.63
N GLN A 175 -17.79 9.98 -9.43
CA GLN A 175 -16.57 9.41 -9.99
C GLN A 175 -15.57 9.07 -8.89
N LEU A 176 -15.37 9.96 -7.93
CA LEU A 176 -14.50 9.70 -6.77
C LEU A 176 -15.00 8.51 -5.94
N LYS A 177 -16.33 8.36 -5.77
CA LYS A 177 -16.90 7.16 -5.11
C LYS A 177 -16.50 5.88 -5.85
N GLU A 178 -16.67 5.85 -7.17
CA GLU A 178 -16.30 4.68 -7.99
C GLU A 178 -14.81 4.36 -7.86
N GLU A 179 -13.94 5.38 -7.90
CA GLU A 179 -12.49 5.23 -7.74
C GLU A 179 -12.09 4.75 -6.34
N LEU A 180 -12.78 5.19 -5.28
CA LEU A 180 -12.52 4.74 -3.90
C LEU A 180 -13.01 3.32 -3.61
N LEU A 181 -14.10 2.90 -4.30
CA LEU A 181 -14.70 1.57 -4.15
C LEU A 181 -14.23 0.59 -5.22
N ALA A 182 -13.55 1.06 -6.26
CA ALA A 182 -12.87 0.19 -7.19
C ALA A 182 -11.89 -0.65 -6.35
N SER A 183 -12.19 -1.95 -6.23
CA SER A 183 -11.29 -2.85 -5.54
C SER A 183 -9.89 -2.65 -6.09
N TYR A 184 -8.96 -2.27 -5.22
CA TYR A 184 -7.56 -2.20 -5.59
C TYR A 184 -7.13 -3.60 -6.04
N GLU A 185 -6.93 -3.75 -7.34
CA GLU A 185 -6.22 -4.91 -7.86
C GLU A 185 -4.74 -4.70 -7.54
N PRO A 186 -4.22 -5.35 -6.49
CA PRO A 186 -2.81 -5.22 -6.19
C PRO A 186 -2.04 -5.62 -7.44
N ASN A 187 -1.01 -4.82 -7.78
CA ASN A 187 -0.16 -5.18 -8.90
C ASN A 187 0.18 -6.67 -8.83
N PRO A 188 -0.29 -7.49 -9.79
CA PRO A 188 -0.35 -8.94 -9.63
C PRO A 188 1.02 -9.59 -9.46
N ILE A 189 2.12 -8.87 -9.74
CA ILE A 189 3.46 -9.40 -9.51
C ILE A 189 3.93 -9.24 -8.04
N LEU A 190 3.32 -8.32 -7.28
CA LEU A 190 3.78 -8.02 -5.91
C LEU A 190 3.41 -9.13 -4.92
N GLY A 191 4.11 -9.11 -3.78
CA GLY A 191 3.90 -10.09 -2.72
C GLY A 191 5.01 -11.14 -2.65
N ARG A 192 4.71 -12.25 -1.94
CA ARG A 192 5.68 -13.29 -1.63
C ARG A 192 5.54 -14.47 -2.58
N TRP A 193 6.68 -14.88 -3.11
CA TRP A 193 6.76 -15.94 -4.09
C TRP A 193 7.74 -17.01 -3.65
N LYS A 194 7.30 -18.27 -3.67
CA LYS A 194 8.15 -19.43 -3.43
C LYS A 194 8.81 -19.84 -4.73
N THR A 195 10.13 -19.94 -4.73
CA THR A 195 10.95 -20.34 -5.88
C THR A 195 11.28 -21.81 -5.81
N TYR A 196 11.49 -22.45 -6.95
CA TYR A 196 11.73 -23.89 -7.04
C TYR A 196 12.92 -24.21 -7.95
N ASP A 197 13.64 -25.27 -7.61
CA ASP A 197 14.63 -25.87 -8.47
C ASP A 197 13.92 -26.57 -9.65
N LYS A 198 14.26 -26.16 -10.86
CA LYS A 198 13.57 -26.62 -12.08
C LYS A 198 13.72 -28.14 -12.34
N LYS A 199 14.82 -28.75 -11.90
CA LYS A 199 15.10 -30.15 -12.13
C LYS A 199 14.43 -31.05 -11.09
N THR A 200 14.48 -30.63 -9.83
CA THR A 200 14.01 -31.44 -8.69
C THR A 200 12.63 -31.09 -8.19
N GLY A 201 12.09 -29.91 -8.55
CA GLY A 201 10.85 -29.39 -8.00
C GLY A 201 10.92 -28.99 -6.52
N VAL A 202 12.11 -29.01 -5.91
CA VAL A 202 12.31 -28.69 -4.51
C VAL A 202 12.29 -27.17 -4.33
N ALA A 203 11.56 -26.70 -3.32
CA ALA A 203 11.52 -25.29 -2.98
C ALA A 203 12.89 -24.78 -2.53
N ILE A 204 13.34 -23.63 -3.08
CA ILE A 204 14.64 -23.02 -2.81
C ILE A 204 14.52 -21.89 -1.81
N SER A 205 13.68 -20.88 -2.10
CA SER A 205 13.60 -19.65 -1.32
C SER A 205 12.21 -19.03 -1.38
N ILE A 206 12.00 -18.03 -0.52
CA ILE A 206 10.89 -17.09 -0.59
C ILE A 206 11.45 -15.76 -1.02
N VAL A 207 10.94 -15.21 -2.12
CA VAL A 207 11.29 -13.87 -2.63
C VAL A 207 10.09 -12.95 -2.45
N GLN A 208 10.31 -11.81 -1.79
CA GLN A 208 9.34 -10.71 -1.72
C GLN A 208 9.57 -9.78 -2.90
N LEU A 209 8.56 -9.62 -3.76
CA LEU A 209 8.56 -8.60 -4.81
C LEU A 209 7.89 -7.32 -4.31
N TYR A 210 8.51 -6.18 -4.60
CA TYR A 210 8.06 -4.84 -4.19
C TYR A 210 8.42 -3.81 -5.25
N ILE A 211 7.86 -2.58 -5.17
CA ILE A 211 8.09 -1.51 -6.12
C ILE A 211 8.84 -0.36 -5.46
N ILE A 212 9.89 0.15 -6.15
CA ILE A 212 10.53 1.43 -5.88
C ILE A 212 10.57 2.21 -7.21
N GLU A 213 10.10 3.46 -7.23
CA GLU A 213 10.14 4.35 -8.40
C GLU A 213 9.59 3.70 -9.68
N ASN A 214 8.43 3.05 -9.57
CA ASN A 214 7.75 2.32 -10.66
C ASN A 214 8.56 1.13 -11.26
N LYS A 215 9.57 0.63 -10.55
CA LYS A 215 10.34 -0.56 -10.93
C LYS A 215 10.19 -1.64 -9.89
N VAL A 216 10.08 -2.89 -10.34
CA VAL A 216 9.97 -4.04 -9.45
C VAL A 216 11.37 -4.52 -9.04
N TYR A 217 11.48 -4.78 -7.74
CA TYR A 217 12.65 -5.36 -7.08
C TYR A 217 12.21 -6.62 -6.32
N GLY A 218 13.15 -7.51 -6.04
CA GLY A 218 12.85 -8.73 -5.29
C GLY A 218 13.97 -9.09 -4.33
N VAL A 219 13.62 -9.22 -3.05
CA VAL A 219 14.54 -9.59 -1.97
C VAL A 219 14.28 -11.02 -1.53
N ILE A 220 15.32 -11.80 -1.29
CA ILE A 220 15.21 -13.13 -0.67
C ILE A 220 14.86 -12.90 0.82
N GLN A 221 13.64 -13.24 1.20
CA GLN A 221 13.21 -13.18 2.59
C GLN A 221 13.68 -14.37 3.40
N ARG A 222 13.73 -15.56 2.75
CA ARG A 222 14.03 -16.82 3.45
C ARG A 222 14.53 -17.90 2.51
N MET A 223 15.54 -18.62 2.92
CA MET A 223 15.96 -19.89 2.31
C MET A 223 15.13 -21.05 2.87
N MET A 224 14.68 -21.95 2.01
CA MET A 224 13.80 -23.06 2.43
C MET A 224 14.55 -24.13 3.21
N ARG A 225 15.81 -24.39 2.88
CA ARG A 225 16.67 -25.29 3.64
C ARG A 225 17.27 -24.56 4.84
N ILE A 226 17.11 -25.12 6.03
CA ILE A 226 17.62 -24.54 7.28
C ILE A 226 19.14 -24.33 7.22
N SER A 227 19.87 -25.27 6.64
CA SER A 227 21.33 -25.20 6.46
C SER A 227 21.82 -24.10 5.51
N GLU A 228 20.91 -23.49 4.73
CA GLU A 228 21.24 -22.42 3.76
C GLU A 228 20.83 -21.03 4.25
N ARG A 229 20.27 -20.90 5.46
CA ARG A 229 19.77 -19.60 5.96
C ARG A 229 20.89 -18.60 6.27
N ASP A 230 22.02 -19.08 6.74
CA ASP A 230 23.20 -18.26 7.01
C ASP A 230 24.18 -18.26 5.83
N ALA A 231 23.72 -18.69 4.62
CA ALA A 231 24.55 -18.74 3.44
C ALA A 231 25.02 -17.33 3.03
N ILE A 232 26.28 -17.25 2.61
CA ILE A 232 26.92 -16.04 2.10
C ILE A 232 27.06 -16.15 0.58
N CYS A 233 26.76 -15.08 -0.15
CA CYS A 233 26.97 -15.04 -1.59
C CYS A 233 28.44 -14.74 -1.94
N TYR A 234 29.29 -15.75 -1.88
CA TYR A 234 30.72 -15.59 -2.19
C TYR A 234 30.98 -15.33 -3.68
N GLU A 235 30.15 -15.88 -4.56
CA GLU A 235 30.27 -15.77 -6.02
C GLU A 235 29.63 -14.49 -6.55
N CYS A 236 28.88 -13.74 -5.73
CA CYS A 236 28.30 -12.46 -6.13
C CYS A 236 29.38 -11.41 -6.39
N GLU A 237 29.05 -10.38 -7.20
CA GLU A 237 29.93 -9.27 -7.54
C GLU A 237 29.47 -7.95 -6.92
N GLY A 238 30.35 -6.96 -6.84
CA GLY A 238 30.05 -5.61 -6.36
C GLY A 238 29.58 -5.60 -4.90
N GLU A 239 28.52 -4.84 -4.64
CA GLU A 239 27.96 -4.67 -3.30
C GLU A 239 27.29 -5.95 -2.74
N ASP A 240 26.88 -6.86 -3.61
CA ASP A 240 26.24 -8.13 -3.24
C ASP A 240 27.27 -9.18 -2.79
N LYS A 241 28.56 -8.96 -3.02
CA LYS A 241 29.64 -9.90 -2.66
C LYS A 241 29.79 -10.01 -1.16
N ASN A 242 29.87 -11.26 -0.68
CA ASN A 242 30.00 -11.59 0.74
C ASN A 242 28.82 -11.13 1.61
N GLN A 243 27.66 -10.79 0.99
CA GLN A 243 26.44 -10.52 1.74
C GLN A 243 25.69 -11.80 2.07
N ASN A 244 24.87 -11.76 3.12
CA ASN A 244 23.95 -12.85 3.41
C ASN A 244 22.97 -13.04 2.26
N VAL A 245 22.70 -14.28 1.89
CA VAL A 245 21.72 -14.63 0.84
C VAL A 245 20.30 -14.21 1.26
N GLU A 246 19.93 -14.43 2.54
CA GLU A 246 18.70 -13.82 3.08
C GLU A 246 18.92 -12.31 3.24
N GLY A 247 18.04 -11.52 2.66
CA GLY A 247 18.15 -10.06 2.56
C GLY A 247 18.75 -9.57 1.23
N LEU A 248 19.29 -10.45 0.39
CA LEU A 248 19.87 -10.06 -0.89
C LEU A 248 18.79 -9.69 -1.90
N VAL A 249 18.94 -8.54 -2.58
CA VAL A 249 18.06 -8.10 -3.67
C VAL A 249 18.48 -8.78 -4.96
N VAL A 250 17.79 -9.86 -5.31
CA VAL A 250 18.13 -10.71 -6.48
C VAL A 250 17.39 -10.29 -7.75
N VAL A 251 16.30 -9.56 -7.65
CA VAL A 251 15.58 -8.96 -8.79
C VAL A 251 15.74 -7.46 -8.70
N LYS A 252 16.22 -6.82 -9.78
CA LYS A 252 16.52 -5.39 -9.77
C LYS A 252 15.96 -4.70 -11.00
N GLY A 253 15.06 -3.72 -10.79
CA GLY A 253 14.71 -2.69 -11.76
C GLY A 253 13.84 -3.11 -12.94
N LEU A 254 12.97 -4.12 -12.81
CA LEU A 254 12.00 -4.48 -13.83
C LEU A 254 10.95 -3.38 -14.03
N ALA A 255 10.69 -3.01 -15.27
CA ALA A 255 9.65 -2.05 -15.64
C ALA A 255 8.48 -2.75 -16.33
N LEU A 256 7.24 -2.33 -16.02
CA LEU A 256 6.04 -2.84 -16.69
C LEU A 256 6.01 -2.32 -18.13
N LYS A 257 5.88 -3.24 -19.07
CA LYS A 257 5.61 -2.97 -20.48
C LYS A 257 4.52 -3.92 -20.96
N GLU A 258 3.34 -3.38 -21.29
CA GLU A 258 2.15 -4.19 -21.56
C GLU A 258 1.87 -5.13 -20.37
N ASN A 259 1.79 -6.43 -20.58
CA ASN A 259 1.51 -7.43 -19.55
C ASN A 259 2.79 -8.14 -19.04
N ARG A 260 3.98 -7.53 -19.22
CA ARG A 260 5.26 -8.10 -18.81
C ARG A 260 6.13 -7.09 -18.10
N TYR A 261 6.87 -7.57 -17.13
CA TYR A 261 7.91 -6.81 -16.42
C TYR A 261 9.24 -7.14 -17.09
N VAL A 262 9.88 -6.13 -17.70
CA VAL A 262 11.06 -6.30 -18.57
C VAL A 262 12.19 -5.36 -18.16
N ASN A 263 13.34 -5.53 -18.81
CA ASN A 263 14.55 -4.69 -18.66
C ASN A 263 15.15 -4.71 -17.24
N GLY A 264 14.79 -5.70 -16.42
CA GLY A 264 15.43 -5.90 -15.12
C GLY A 264 16.61 -6.83 -15.18
N LYS A 265 17.24 -7.00 -14.02
CA LYS A 265 18.33 -7.93 -13.78
C LYS A 265 17.94 -8.97 -12.73
N PHE A 266 18.49 -10.17 -12.87
CA PHE A 266 18.37 -11.24 -11.89
C PHE A 266 19.77 -11.74 -11.51
N THR A 267 20.02 -11.84 -10.20
CA THR A 267 21.26 -12.40 -9.66
C THR A 267 21.03 -13.86 -9.28
N ASP A 268 21.71 -14.77 -9.94
CA ASP A 268 21.74 -16.19 -9.56
C ASP A 268 22.71 -16.35 -8.37
N ILE A 269 22.19 -16.64 -7.20
CA ILE A 269 22.97 -16.73 -5.95
C ILE A 269 23.99 -17.88 -5.93
N LYS A 270 23.82 -18.92 -6.78
CA LYS A 270 24.74 -20.08 -6.83
C LYS A 270 26.00 -19.74 -7.64
N SER A 271 25.84 -18.97 -8.70
CA SER A 271 26.94 -18.62 -9.62
C SER A 271 27.39 -17.18 -9.53
N GLY A 272 26.70 -16.35 -8.71
CA GLY A 272 26.92 -14.91 -8.64
C GLY A 272 26.54 -14.12 -9.91
N LYS A 273 26.12 -14.84 -10.96
CA LYS A 273 25.91 -14.25 -12.29
C LYS A 273 24.69 -13.36 -12.35
N VAL A 274 24.89 -12.12 -12.80
CA VAL A 274 23.82 -11.16 -13.07
C VAL A 274 23.42 -11.26 -14.56
N SER A 275 22.11 -11.45 -14.81
CA SER A 275 21.56 -11.64 -16.15
C SER A 275 20.35 -10.76 -16.38
N SER A 276 20.04 -10.42 -17.65
CA SER A 276 18.77 -9.77 -18.00
C SER A 276 17.58 -10.66 -17.60
N CYS A 277 16.56 -10.04 -17.06
CA CYS A 277 15.38 -10.72 -16.53
C CYS A 277 14.08 -10.10 -17.05
N GLN A 278 13.08 -10.96 -17.24
CA GLN A 278 11.68 -10.57 -17.45
C GLN A 278 10.76 -11.51 -16.66
N MET A 279 9.61 -10.96 -16.24
CA MET A 279 8.61 -11.68 -15.46
C MET A 279 7.21 -11.39 -15.98
N TRP A 280 6.30 -12.35 -15.83
CA TRP A 280 4.87 -12.16 -16.14
C TRP A 280 4.04 -13.16 -15.33
N ILE A 281 2.83 -12.76 -14.96
CA ILE A 281 1.85 -13.65 -14.35
C ILE A 281 1.37 -14.63 -15.42
N ASP A 282 1.18 -15.87 -15.04
CA ASP A 282 0.61 -16.87 -15.94
C ASP A 282 -0.82 -16.46 -16.33
N LYS A 283 -1.19 -16.71 -17.60
CA LYS A 283 -2.49 -16.28 -18.12
C LYS A 283 -3.68 -17.08 -17.56
N ASP A 284 -3.43 -18.30 -17.10
CA ASP A 284 -4.44 -19.24 -16.62
C ASP A 284 -4.40 -19.40 -15.08
N ASP A 285 -3.33 -18.95 -14.41
CA ASP A 285 -3.16 -19.07 -12.96
C ASP A 285 -2.45 -17.83 -12.38
N ASN A 286 -3.19 -16.93 -11.73
CA ASN A 286 -2.66 -15.71 -11.10
C ASN A 286 -1.71 -16.00 -9.92
N ASP A 287 -1.65 -17.23 -9.43
CA ASP A 287 -0.73 -17.65 -8.38
C ASP A 287 0.60 -18.22 -8.95
N VAL A 288 0.77 -18.15 -10.28
CA VAL A 288 2.00 -18.53 -10.98
C VAL A 288 2.67 -17.31 -11.60
N LEU A 289 3.92 -17.08 -11.21
CA LEU A 289 4.79 -16.06 -11.79
C LEU A 289 5.86 -16.75 -12.62
N ASN A 290 5.87 -16.46 -13.91
CA ASN A 290 6.89 -16.90 -14.84
C ASN A 290 8.09 -15.96 -14.79
N VAL A 291 9.29 -16.48 -14.52
CA VAL A 291 10.55 -15.74 -14.43
C VAL A 291 11.52 -16.28 -15.47
N LYS A 292 11.92 -15.43 -16.42
CA LYS A 292 12.88 -15.79 -17.46
C LYS A 292 14.10 -14.90 -17.40
N TYR A 293 15.28 -15.51 -17.29
CA TYR A 293 16.55 -14.80 -17.31
C TYR A 293 17.54 -15.46 -18.28
N LYS A 294 18.51 -14.70 -18.78
CA LYS A 294 19.49 -15.20 -19.75
C LYS A 294 20.39 -16.27 -19.11
N GLY A 295 20.40 -17.47 -19.68
CA GLY A 295 21.15 -18.61 -19.16
C GLY A 295 20.35 -19.56 -18.26
N GLY A 296 19.09 -19.24 -17.91
CA GLY A 296 18.23 -20.06 -17.05
C GLY A 296 17.52 -21.24 -17.74
N GLY A 297 17.74 -21.46 -19.04
CA GLY A 297 17.16 -22.62 -19.72
C GLY A 297 15.62 -22.59 -19.87
N GLY A 298 15.02 -21.42 -20.08
CA GLY A 298 13.58 -21.21 -20.21
C GLY A 298 12.99 -20.44 -19.02
N ALA A 299 11.67 -20.39 -18.94
CA ALA A 299 11.00 -19.77 -17.80
C ALA A 299 11.01 -20.70 -16.57
N HIS A 300 11.10 -20.08 -15.40
CA HIS A 300 10.99 -20.71 -14.08
C HIS A 300 9.67 -20.29 -13.47
N GLU A 301 8.92 -21.20 -12.95
CA GLU A 301 7.67 -20.89 -12.25
C GLU A 301 7.94 -20.64 -10.78
N TRP A 302 7.47 -19.49 -10.29
CA TRP A 302 7.38 -19.19 -8.88
C TRP A 302 5.92 -19.28 -8.46
N ARG A 303 5.64 -19.72 -7.23
CA ARG A 303 4.29 -19.89 -6.70
C ARG A 303 4.00 -18.88 -5.62
N ARG A 304 2.86 -18.19 -5.71
CA ARG A 304 2.42 -17.23 -4.71
C ARG A 304 2.26 -17.87 -3.34
N ILE A 305 2.72 -17.18 -2.32
CA ILE A 305 2.43 -17.55 -0.93
C ILE A 305 1.24 -16.71 -0.48
N LYS A 306 0.14 -17.37 -0.19
CA LYS A 306 -1.02 -16.77 0.45
C LYS A 306 -0.78 -16.75 1.96
N ASP A 307 -1.01 -15.60 2.59
CA ASP A 307 -1.02 -15.54 4.05
C ASP A 307 -2.20 -16.37 4.56
N LYS A 308 -1.94 -17.21 5.55
CA LYS A 308 -3.05 -17.94 6.19
C LYS A 308 -3.93 -16.89 6.87
N LYS A 309 -5.20 -16.88 6.48
CA LYS A 309 -6.25 -16.10 7.14
C LYS A 309 -6.34 -16.44 8.62
#